data_3d15b88b423b4cfe53677442f9b93dac
#
_entry.id   3d15b88b423b4cfe53677442f9b93dac
#
_cell.length_a   1.000
_cell.length_b   1.000
_cell.length_c   1.000
_cell.angle_alpha   90.00
_cell.angle_beta   90.00
_cell.angle_gamma   90.00
#
_symmetry.space_group_name_H-M   'P 1'
#
loop_
_entity.id
_entity.type
_entity.pdbx_description
1 polymer ?
#
loop_
_entity_poly.entity_id
_entity_poly.type
_entity_poly.pdbx_seq_one_letter_code
_entity_poly.pdbx_strand_id
1 'polypeptide(L)'
;RWSSEKKELFIDSLINGYDIPKIYFHDLRNKRGQKDFAVVDGKQRITTIYEFLKDEFTLGADFKLSKDGKVKNVKTGDYFKDFDNADKDRFKSISVPIIAVQNATKDDIDELFSRLNNGEPLSGAESRNGIGGKMAALIREISKHAFFTEKLRVNNLKGGHMEIAAKLILLEWVHSKHNNLFTDLKKRYLDAMVRDNKDLRPDQKDKIVLRINKNLSVLNRIFANKDPLLKGQVHPTMFYMFIKIVYAEYGHKQLDAYVTKFLEAFEAKRITNLQVAEDKRDHTLYEFHGLITQGTNDVTNFTRRISILISYFLIYYPDVKFKDTNRFFSSYERYAIYILAEKRCAECNREFASIDEMEADHIEQHIFGGET
;
A
#
# COMPACT_ATOMS: atom_id res chain seq x y z
N ARG A 1 15.97 4.04 1.50
CA ARG A 1 17.29 4.71 1.41
C ARG A 1 17.19 6.10 2.03
N TRP A 2 18.29 6.54 2.66
CA TRP A 2 18.40 7.91 3.15
C TRP A 2 18.36 8.92 1.99
N SER A 3 17.82 10.13 2.25
CA SER A 3 17.95 11.25 1.31
C SER A 3 19.42 11.70 1.24
N SER A 4 19.77 12.47 0.20
CA SER A 4 21.13 13.02 0.04
C SER A 4 21.52 13.86 1.25
N GLU A 5 20.63 14.75 1.70
CA GLU A 5 20.87 15.62 2.87
C GLU A 5 21.16 14.80 4.15
N LYS A 6 20.43 13.68 4.36
CA LYS A 6 20.65 12.81 5.53
C LYS A 6 21.99 12.06 5.46
N LYS A 7 22.44 11.69 4.26
CA LYS A 7 23.76 11.07 4.04
C LYS A 7 24.88 12.07 4.31
N GLU A 8 24.76 13.27 3.77
CA GLU A 8 25.71 14.37 3.96
C GLU A 8 25.84 14.73 5.42
N LEU A 9 24.72 14.92 6.14
CA LEU A 9 24.70 15.20 7.57
C LEU A 9 25.35 14.08 8.41
N PHE A 10 25.19 12.83 7.98
CA PHE A 10 25.79 11.68 8.67
C PHE A 10 27.33 11.67 8.48
N ILE A 11 27.82 11.93 7.28
CA ILE A 11 29.26 12.06 7.01
C ILE A 11 29.85 13.25 7.75
N ASP A 12 29.14 14.39 7.76
CA ASP A 12 29.49 15.57 8.55
C ASP A 12 29.66 15.23 10.05
N SER A 13 28.69 14.50 10.60
CA SER A 13 28.72 14.06 12.00
C SER A 13 29.95 13.18 12.29
N LEU A 14 30.27 12.23 11.39
CA LEU A 14 31.43 11.36 11.53
C LEU A 14 32.73 12.13 11.54
N ILE A 15 32.96 13.01 10.57
CA ILE A 15 34.19 13.77 10.43
C ILE A 15 34.41 14.74 11.59
N ASN A 16 33.32 15.34 12.08
CA ASN A 16 33.37 16.29 13.19
C ASN A 16 33.35 15.59 14.58
N GLY A 17 33.39 14.25 14.63
CA GLY A 17 33.51 13.50 15.87
C GLY A 17 32.26 13.52 16.75
N TYR A 18 31.09 13.79 16.15
CA TYR A 18 29.84 13.64 16.89
C TYR A 18 29.56 12.18 17.20
N ASP A 19 28.93 11.92 18.33
CA ASP A 19 28.50 10.57 18.69
C ASP A 19 27.45 10.06 17.70
N ILE A 20 27.71 8.87 17.17
CA ILE A 20 26.80 8.21 16.22
C ILE A 20 26.18 6.98 16.83
N PRO A 21 24.94 6.65 16.49
CA PRO A 21 24.32 5.42 16.98
C PRO A 21 25.13 4.19 16.59
N LYS A 22 25.27 3.24 17.52
CA LYS A 22 25.98 1.98 17.34
C LYS A 22 25.40 1.16 16.18
N ILE A 23 26.28 0.42 15.50
CA ILE A 23 25.87 -0.56 14.49
C ILE A 23 25.73 -1.93 15.15
N TYR A 24 24.67 -2.66 14.83
CA TYR A 24 24.38 -3.97 15.39
C TYR A 24 24.47 -5.04 14.34
N PHE A 25 25.28 -6.07 14.62
CA PHE A 25 25.42 -7.28 13.82
C PHE A 25 24.89 -8.49 14.58
N HIS A 26 24.29 -9.44 13.88
CA HIS A 26 24.06 -10.78 14.37
C HIS A 26 25.22 -11.68 13.91
N ASP A 27 25.95 -12.28 14.84
CA ASP A 27 27.03 -13.25 14.57
C ASP A 27 26.40 -14.60 14.19
N LEU A 28 26.36 -14.87 12.89
CA LEU A 28 25.88 -16.13 12.32
C LEU A 28 27.06 -17.11 12.20
N ARG A 29 27.38 -17.81 13.28
CA ARG A 29 28.39 -18.87 13.21
C ARG A 29 27.84 -20.05 12.44
N ASN A 30 28.46 -20.35 11.30
CA ASN A 30 28.17 -21.61 10.61
C ASN A 30 28.76 -22.82 11.34
N LYS A 31 28.30 -24.05 11.01
CA LYS A 31 28.78 -25.30 11.61
C LYS A 31 30.28 -25.56 11.39
N ARG A 32 30.95 -24.78 10.54
CA ARG A 32 32.41 -24.86 10.25
C ARG A 32 33.22 -23.79 10.97
N GLY A 33 32.61 -23.01 11.88
CA GLY A 33 33.30 -21.97 12.65
C GLY A 33 33.65 -20.70 11.87
N GLN A 34 33.26 -20.59 10.61
CA GLN A 34 33.41 -19.35 9.85
C GLN A 34 32.42 -18.31 10.38
N LYS A 35 32.95 -17.11 10.66
CA LYS A 35 32.14 -15.98 11.10
C LYS A 35 31.44 -15.38 9.89
N ASP A 36 30.13 -15.33 9.96
CA ASP A 36 29.26 -14.56 9.04
C ASP A 36 28.44 -13.58 9.86
N PHE A 37 28.17 -12.40 9.33
CA PHE A 37 27.49 -11.34 10.06
C PHE A 37 26.31 -10.81 9.27
N ALA A 38 25.12 -10.86 9.87
CA ALA A 38 23.96 -10.17 9.35
C ALA A 38 23.82 -8.80 10.05
N VAL A 39 23.57 -7.74 9.29
CA VAL A 39 23.32 -6.42 9.84
C VAL A 39 21.91 -6.38 10.44
N VAL A 40 21.82 -6.18 11.75
CA VAL A 40 20.56 -6.01 12.47
C VAL A 40 20.09 -4.56 12.39
N ASP A 41 20.98 -3.62 12.75
CA ASP A 41 20.73 -2.18 12.59
C ASP A 41 21.99 -1.46 12.10
N GLY A 42 21.80 -0.32 11.41
CA GLY A 42 22.89 0.49 10.88
C GLY A 42 23.24 0.24 9.41
N LYS A 43 22.44 -0.54 8.67
CA LYS A 43 22.68 -0.80 7.24
C LYS A 43 22.84 0.49 6.44
N GLN A 44 21.97 1.51 6.69
CA GLN A 44 22.05 2.79 5.98
C GLN A 44 23.34 3.53 6.33
N ARG A 45 23.82 3.45 7.59
CA ARG A 45 25.07 4.05 8.03
C ARG A 45 26.28 3.43 7.32
N ILE A 46 26.36 2.10 7.27
CA ILE A 46 27.44 1.38 6.55
C ILE A 46 27.40 1.71 5.06
N THR A 47 26.22 1.65 4.46
CA THR A 47 26.05 1.94 3.03
C THR A 47 26.50 3.37 2.72
N THR A 48 26.15 4.36 3.56
CA THR A 48 26.54 5.76 3.35
C THR A 48 28.04 5.96 3.46
N ILE A 49 28.71 5.33 4.44
CA ILE A 49 30.17 5.37 4.54
C ILE A 49 30.81 4.79 3.27
N TYR A 50 30.31 3.63 2.82
CA TYR A 50 30.83 2.95 1.63
C TYR A 50 30.61 3.79 0.36
N GLU A 51 29.42 4.32 0.16
CA GLU A 51 29.07 5.17 -0.98
C GLU A 51 29.95 6.42 -1.00
N PHE A 52 30.23 7.04 0.15
CA PHE A 52 31.12 8.21 0.25
C PHE A 52 32.57 7.85 -0.10
N LEU A 53 33.10 6.74 0.44
CA LEU A 53 34.45 6.25 0.10
C LEU A 53 34.61 5.88 -1.38
N LYS A 54 33.51 5.58 -2.07
CA LYS A 54 33.44 5.29 -3.51
C LYS A 54 33.17 6.53 -4.39
N ASP A 55 33.15 7.70 -3.80
CA ASP A 55 32.82 8.94 -4.53
C ASP A 55 31.44 8.92 -5.21
N GLU A 56 30.44 8.25 -4.59
CA GLU A 56 29.08 8.17 -5.14
C GLU A 56 28.21 9.39 -4.82
N PHE A 57 28.61 10.23 -3.88
CA PHE A 57 27.97 11.52 -3.57
C PHE A 57 28.98 12.50 -2.97
N THR A 58 28.62 13.79 -3.00
CA THR A 58 29.41 14.91 -2.49
C THR A 58 28.90 15.41 -1.15
N LEU A 59 29.70 16.18 -0.44
CA LEU A 59 29.27 16.92 0.74
C LEU A 59 28.53 18.20 0.35
N GLY A 60 27.49 18.58 1.13
CA GLY A 60 26.69 19.78 0.88
C GLY A 60 27.42 21.10 1.13
N ALA A 61 26.75 22.19 0.75
CA ALA A 61 27.28 23.55 0.74
C ALA A 61 27.72 24.10 2.11
N ASP A 62 27.13 23.58 3.20
CA ASP A 62 27.35 24.10 4.56
C ASP A 62 28.29 23.24 5.39
N PHE A 63 29.03 22.35 4.74
CA PHE A 63 29.93 21.44 5.44
C PHE A 63 31.14 22.20 6.02
N LYS A 64 31.37 22.07 7.34
CA LYS A 64 32.44 22.69 8.09
C LYS A 64 33.26 21.66 8.84
N LEU A 65 34.56 21.55 8.54
CA LEU A 65 35.51 20.79 9.35
C LEU A 65 35.94 21.61 10.58
N SER A 66 35.66 21.09 11.78
CA SER A 66 36.21 21.68 13.01
C SER A 66 37.46 20.90 13.44
N LYS A 67 38.60 21.53 13.45
CA LYS A 67 39.86 20.98 13.93
C LYS A 67 40.55 22.01 14.87
N ASP A 68 40.83 21.58 16.09
CA ASP A 68 41.53 22.36 17.10
C ASP A 68 40.90 23.77 17.31
N GLY A 69 39.55 23.84 17.29
CA GLY A 69 38.81 25.09 17.41
C GLY A 69 38.85 26.01 16.18
N LYS A 70 39.50 25.57 15.09
CA LYS A 70 39.50 26.28 13.80
C LYS A 70 38.55 25.61 12.82
N VAL A 71 37.66 26.38 12.24
CA VAL A 71 36.71 25.90 11.22
C VAL A 71 37.40 26.05 9.84
N LYS A 72 37.57 24.90 9.17
CA LYS A 72 37.97 24.86 7.76
C LYS A 72 36.72 24.68 6.91
N ASN A 73 36.41 25.62 6.05
CA ASN A 73 35.35 25.43 5.07
C ASN A 73 35.82 24.40 4.03
N VAL A 74 35.15 23.26 3.93
CA VAL A 74 35.31 22.35 2.79
C VAL A 74 34.56 22.96 1.61
N LYS A 75 35.11 22.88 0.41
CA LYS A 75 34.42 23.39 -0.78
C LYS A 75 33.16 22.63 -1.02
N THR A 76 32.11 23.36 -1.30
CA THR A 76 30.80 22.76 -1.73
C THR A 76 31.04 21.79 -2.88
N GLY A 77 30.55 20.59 -2.73
CA GLY A 77 30.61 19.58 -3.80
C GLY A 77 31.86 18.69 -3.79
N ASP A 78 32.64 18.68 -2.70
CA ASP A 78 33.80 17.79 -2.62
C ASP A 78 33.41 16.35 -2.44
N TYR A 79 33.99 15.48 -3.28
CA TYR A 79 33.98 14.02 -3.10
C TYR A 79 35.08 13.61 -2.11
N PHE A 80 35.04 12.38 -1.62
CA PHE A 80 36.11 11.87 -0.76
C PHE A 80 37.49 11.91 -1.44
N LYS A 81 37.57 11.68 -2.74
CA LYS A 81 38.83 11.75 -3.53
C LYS A 81 39.47 13.16 -3.52
N ASP A 82 38.64 14.20 -3.37
CA ASP A 82 39.07 15.62 -3.42
C ASP A 82 39.66 16.10 -2.08
N PHE A 83 39.54 15.31 -1.01
CA PHE A 83 40.15 15.60 0.28
C PHE A 83 41.68 15.55 0.19
N ASP A 84 42.35 16.38 0.99
CA ASP A 84 43.79 16.24 1.18
C ASP A 84 44.12 14.91 1.94
N ASN A 85 45.39 14.51 1.91
CA ASN A 85 45.80 13.24 2.51
C ASN A 85 45.55 13.21 4.02
N ALA A 86 45.70 14.33 4.71
CA ALA A 86 45.49 14.41 6.15
C ALA A 86 43.97 14.20 6.51
N ASP A 87 43.10 14.82 5.73
CA ASP A 87 41.63 14.66 5.92
C ASP A 87 41.15 13.27 5.50
N LYS A 88 41.74 12.63 4.46
CA LYS A 88 41.52 11.24 4.08
C LYS A 88 41.94 10.27 5.19
N ASP A 89 43.11 10.45 5.75
CA ASP A 89 43.64 9.60 6.83
C ASP A 89 42.80 9.78 8.10
N ARG A 90 42.39 11.01 8.41
CA ARG A 90 41.48 11.30 9.51
C ARG A 90 40.16 10.58 9.34
N PHE A 91 39.52 10.65 8.17
CA PHE A 91 38.26 9.94 7.90
C PHE A 91 38.41 8.42 8.05
N LYS A 92 39.47 7.84 7.50
CA LYS A 92 39.76 6.40 7.59
C LYS A 92 40.08 5.94 9.02
N SER A 93 40.54 6.82 9.89
CA SER A 93 40.86 6.52 11.29
C SER A 93 39.65 6.59 12.22
N ILE A 94 38.47 7.03 11.72
CA ILE A 94 37.25 7.12 12.54
C ILE A 94 36.83 5.73 13.00
N SER A 95 36.71 5.54 14.29
CA SER A 95 36.19 4.31 14.88
C SER A 95 34.67 4.34 14.94
N VAL A 96 34.04 3.37 14.28
CA VAL A 96 32.58 3.22 14.33
C VAL A 96 32.22 2.14 15.36
N PRO A 97 31.39 2.45 16.38
CA PRO A 97 31.05 1.49 17.42
C PRO A 97 30.15 0.36 16.87
N ILE A 98 30.61 -0.88 16.97
CA ILE A 98 29.90 -2.07 16.51
C ILE A 98 29.61 -2.98 17.71
N ILE A 99 28.37 -3.47 17.77
CA ILE A 99 27.95 -4.50 18.72
C ILE A 99 27.62 -5.78 17.94
N ALA A 100 28.35 -6.86 18.22
CA ALA A 100 28.03 -8.17 17.69
C ALA A 100 27.19 -8.96 18.69
N VAL A 101 25.97 -9.28 18.32
CA VAL A 101 25.04 -10.10 19.11
C VAL A 101 25.31 -11.55 18.83
N GLN A 102 25.64 -12.33 19.87
CA GLN A 102 25.99 -13.74 19.79
C GLN A 102 24.94 -14.60 20.48
N ASN A 103 24.79 -15.83 20.04
CA ASN A 103 23.91 -16.85 20.66
C ASN A 103 22.44 -16.39 20.76
N ALA A 104 21.99 -15.49 19.89
CA ALA A 104 20.63 -15.00 19.83
C ALA A 104 19.78 -15.83 18.86
N THR A 105 18.54 -16.08 19.25
CA THR A 105 17.54 -16.64 18.36
C THR A 105 17.07 -15.57 17.37
N LYS A 106 16.34 -16.00 16.35
CA LYS A 106 15.71 -15.06 15.41
C LYS A 106 14.72 -14.12 16.11
N ASP A 107 13.96 -14.64 17.08
CA ASP A 107 12.99 -13.87 17.82
C ASP A 107 13.67 -12.79 18.71
N ASP A 108 14.84 -13.12 19.32
CA ASP A 108 15.66 -12.16 20.08
C ASP A 108 16.18 -11.03 19.19
N ILE A 109 16.59 -11.36 17.94
CA ILE A 109 17.06 -10.37 16.97
C ILE A 109 15.91 -9.47 16.51
N ASP A 110 14.74 -10.03 16.24
CA ASP A 110 13.54 -9.27 15.83
C ASP A 110 13.07 -8.33 16.97
N GLU A 111 13.15 -8.76 18.24
CA GLU A 111 12.86 -7.92 19.40
C GLU A 111 13.90 -6.80 19.56
N LEU A 112 15.20 -7.12 19.45
CA LEU A 112 16.28 -6.12 19.51
C LEU A 112 16.09 -5.07 18.41
N PHE A 113 15.83 -5.48 17.17
CA PHE A 113 15.58 -4.58 16.05
C PHE A 113 14.40 -3.65 16.33
N SER A 114 13.30 -4.19 16.89
CA SER A 114 12.13 -3.40 17.29
C SER A 114 12.48 -2.34 18.34
N ARG A 115 13.28 -2.69 19.34
CA ARG A 115 13.69 -1.76 20.42
C ARG A 115 14.64 -0.68 19.92
N LEU A 116 15.58 -1.02 19.04
CA LEU A 116 16.53 -0.05 18.46
C LEU A 116 15.84 1.00 17.58
N ASN A 117 14.76 0.60 16.90
CA ASN A 117 13.99 1.49 16.01
C ASN A 117 12.92 2.32 16.74
N ASN A 118 12.81 2.22 18.07
CA ASN A 118 11.86 3.03 18.86
C ASN A 118 12.08 4.56 18.73
N GLY A 119 13.17 5.02 18.12
CA GLY A 119 13.39 6.43 17.78
C GLY A 119 12.71 6.90 16.50
N GLU A 120 12.49 5.99 15.51
CA GLU A 120 11.60 6.19 14.36
C GLU A 120 10.54 5.07 14.39
N PRO A 121 9.27 5.37 14.63
CA PRO A 121 8.25 4.33 14.72
C PRO A 121 8.20 3.52 13.43
N LEU A 122 8.31 2.20 13.58
CA LEU A 122 8.11 1.27 12.47
C LEU A 122 6.74 1.51 11.83
N SER A 123 6.69 1.52 10.51
CA SER A 123 5.42 1.44 9.81
C SER A 123 4.67 0.17 10.20
N GLY A 124 3.35 0.16 9.98
CA GLY A 124 2.56 -1.05 10.20
C GLY A 124 3.09 -2.26 9.40
N ALA A 125 3.59 -2.03 8.19
CA ALA A 125 4.16 -3.07 7.34
C ALA A 125 5.47 -3.64 7.89
N GLU A 126 6.38 -2.78 8.36
CA GLU A 126 7.65 -3.21 8.96
C GLU A 126 7.41 -3.97 10.27
N SER A 127 6.53 -3.47 11.12
CA SER A 127 6.12 -4.12 12.36
C SER A 127 5.56 -5.54 12.10
N ARG A 128 4.65 -5.69 11.12
CA ARG A 128 4.10 -6.99 10.75
C ARG A 128 5.13 -7.94 10.16
N ASN A 129 6.07 -7.39 9.38
CA ASN A 129 7.16 -8.18 8.84
C ASN A 129 8.06 -8.75 9.97
N GLY A 130 8.27 -7.98 11.05
CA GLY A 130 8.99 -8.41 12.26
C GLY A 130 8.27 -9.50 13.06
N ILE A 131 6.93 -9.62 13.00
CA ILE A 131 6.19 -10.73 13.64
C ILE A 131 6.64 -12.10 13.11
N GLY A 132 7.07 -12.16 11.84
CA GLY A 132 7.53 -13.38 11.21
C GLY A 132 6.41 -14.37 10.87
N GLY A 133 6.80 -15.64 10.60
CA GLY A 133 5.86 -16.73 10.26
C GLY A 133 5.43 -16.76 8.79
N LYS A 134 4.60 -17.78 8.44
CA LYS A 134 4.19 -18.07 7.05
C LYS A 134 3.28 -16.97 6.48
N MET A 135 2.43 -16.35 7.29
CA MET A 135 1.56 -15.26 6.83
C MET A 135 2.39 -14.01 6.48
N ALA A 136 3.38 -13.64 7.29
CA ALA A 136 4.29 -12.54 6.96
C ALA A 136 5.11 -12.85 5.70
N ALA A 137 5.53 -14.11 5.52
CA ALA A 137 6.21 -14.56 4.30
C ALA A 137 5.31 -14.43 3.07
N LEU A 138 4.02 -14.78 3.18
CA LEU A 138 3.03 -14.61 2.11
C LEU A 138 2.85 -13.13 1.72
N ILE A 139 2.80 -12.21 2.69
CA ILE A 139 2.72 -10.78 2.41
C ILE A 139 3.93 -10.32 1.59
N ARG A 140 5.15 -10.75 1.94
CA ARG A 140 6.36 -10.44 1.18
C ARG A 140 6.33 -11.03 -0.23
N GLU A 141 5.82 -12.25 -0.38
CA GLU A 141 5.68 -12.94 -1.67
C GLU A 141 4.75 -12.16 -2.59
N ILE A 142 3.51 -11.88 -2.14
CA ILE A 142 2.50 -11.15 -2.91
C ILE A 142 2.95 -9.74 -3.26
N SER A 143 3.63 -9.02 -2.34
CA SER A 143 4.12 -7.66 -2.59
C SER A 143 5.17 -7.54 -3.71
N LYS A 144 5.71 -8.66 -4.20
CA LYS A 144 6.66 -8.72 -5.33
C LYS A 144 5.99 -8.94 -6.68
N HIS A 145 4.67 -9.18 -6.73
CA HIS A 145 3.95 -9.36 -7.99
C HIS A 145 4.10 -8.11 -8.89
N ALA A 146 4.15 -8.31 -10.21
CA ALA A 146 4.37 -7.25 -11.21
C ALA A 146 3.43 -6.04 -11.03
N PHE A 147 2.18 -6.27 -10.63
CA PHE A 147 1.24 -5.19 -10.29
C PHE A 147 1.81 -4.18 -9.29
N PHE A 148 2.48 -4.64 -8.22
CA PHE A 148 3.05 -3.74 -7.21
C PHE A 148 4.29 -3.01 -7.72
N THR A 149 5.15 -3.69 -8.47
CA THR A 149 6.43 -3.15 -8.91
C THR A 149 6.32 -2.26 -10.13
N GLU A 150 5.40 -2.57 -11.04
CA GLU A 150 5.26 -1.90 -12.32
C GLU A 150 4.10 -0.91 -12.37
N LYS A 151 2.92 -1.28 -11.84
CA LYS A 151 1.68 -0.51 -12.02
C LYS A 151 1.48 0.55 -10.94
N LEU A 152 1.82 0.25 -9.68
CA LEU A 152 1.58 1.18 -8.59
C LEU A 152 2.46 2.43 -8.67
N ARG A 153 1.83 3.57 -8.44
CA ARG A 153 2.49 4.86 -8.20
C ARG A 153 2.58 5.14 -6.69
N VAL A 154 3.06 4.16 -5.95
CA VAL A 154 3.18 4.22 -4.48
C VAL A 154 4.66 4.14 -4.11
N ASN A 155 5.08 5.03 -3.22
CA ASN A 155 6.41 4.93 -2.65
C ASN A 155 6.49 3.68 -1.75
N ASN A 156 7.46 2.80 -2.05
CA ASN A 156 7.67 1.57 -1.28
C ASN A 156 8.62 1.76 -0.08
N LEU A 157 9.02 2.98 0.22
CA LEU A 157 9.71 3.29 1.47
C LEU A 157 8.85 2.82 2.65
N LYS A 158 9.45 2.21 3.63
CA LYS A 158 8.76 1.65 4.82
C LYS A 158 7.68 0.61 4.47
N GLY A 159 7.82 -0.12 3.36
CA GLY A 159 6.99 -1.28 3.01
C GLY A 159 5.59 -0.97 2.49
N GLY A 160 5.41 0.12 1.73
CA GLY A 160 4.11 0.50 1.17
C GLY A 160 3.44 -0.60 0.34
N HIS A 161 4.21 -1.38 -0.44
CA HIS A 161 3.68 -2.52 -1.20
C HIS A 161 3.22 -3.66 -0.27
N MET A 162 3.96 -3.94 0.81
CA MET A 162 3.57 -4.93 1.82
C MET A 162 2.30 -4.51 2.58
N GLU A 163 2.10 -3.21 2.82
CA GLU A 163 0.86 -2.71 3.44
C GLU A 163 -0.36 -3.01 2.57
N ILE A 164 -0.28 -2.72 1.27
CA ILE A 164 -1.38 -3.03 0.33
C ILE A 164 -1.56 -4.54 0.22
N ALA A 165 -0.48 -5.32 0.04
CA ALA A 165 -0.55 -6.77 -0.03
C ALA A 165 -1.20 -7.39 1.21
N ALA A 166 -0.90 -6.89 2.42
CA ALA A 166 -1.52 -7.34 3.65
C ALA A 166 -3.03 -7.09 3.67
N LYS A 167 -3.49 -5.95 3.14
CA LYS A 167 -4.93 -5.64 3.02
C LYS A 167 -5.62 -6.59 2.05
N LEU A 168 -5.01 -6.88 0.89
CA LEU A 168 -5.58 -7.84 -0.07
C LEU A 168 -5.66 -9.25 0.53
N ILE A 169 -4.61 -9.68 1.22
CA ILE A 169 -4.58 -10.98 1.90
C ILE A 169 -5.65 -11.06 2.98
N LEU A 170 -5.84 -10.00 3.78
CA LEU A 170 -6.88 -9.98 4.82
C LEU A 170 -8.28 -10.12 4.21
N LEU A 171 -8.57 -9.43 3.11
CA LEU A 171 -9.85 -9.56 2.40
C LEU A 171 -10.09 -10.99 1.91
N GLU A 172 -9.09 -11.64 1.31
CA GLU A 172 -9.22 -13.02 0.86
C GLU A 172 -9.26 -14.04 2.00
N TRP A 173 -8.54 -13.77 3.08
CA TRP A 173 -8.55 -14.58 4.29
C TRP A 173 -9.93 -14.59 4.95
N VAL A 174 -10.53 -13.41 5.15
CA VAL A 174 -11.87 -13.27 5.76
C VAL A 174 -12.94 -13.89 4.85
N HIS A 175 -12.86 -13.64 3.54
CA HIS A 175 -13.77 -14.28 2.57
C HIS A 175 -13.67 -15.82 2.62
N SER A 176 -12.45 -16.35 2.71
CA SER A 176 -12.27 -17.83 2.80
C SER A 176 -12.82 -18.43 4.07
N LYS A 177 -12.80 -17.70 5.18
CA LYS A 177 -13.16 -18.20 6.51
C LYS A 177 -14.64 -17.99 6.87
N HIS A 178 -15.19 -16.85 6.45
CA HIS A 178 -16.49 -16.37 6.92
C HIS A 178 -17.47 -16.06 5.79
N ASN A 179 -17.08 -16.29 4.54
CA ASN A 179 -17.82 -15.91 3.33
C ASN A 179 -18.18 -14.40 3.27
N ASN A 180 -17.46 -13.56 4.00
CA ASN A 180 -17.62 -12.11 4.00
C ASN A 180 -16.68 -11.48 3.00
N LEU A 181 -17.19 -10.65 2.09
CA LEU A 181 -16.39 -9.91 1.11
C LEU A 181 -15.63 -8.75 1.74
N PHE A 182 -16.17 -8.14 2.78
CA PHE A 182 -15.67 -6.92 3.40
C PHE A 182 -15.26 -7.13 4.86
N THR A 183 -14.23 -6.42 5.29
CA THR A 183 -13.77 -6.36 6.67
C THR A 183 -13.03 -5.05 6.92
N ASP A 184 -12.84 -4.71 8.20
CA ASP A 184 -11.95 -3.61 8.60
C ASP A 184 -10.50 -3.86 8.16
N LEU A 185 -9.89 -2.84 7.55
CA LEU A 185 -8.50 -2.87 7.10
C LEU A 185 -7.55 -2.10 8.04
N LYS A 186 -7.99 -1.84 9.28
CA LYS A 186 -7.23 -1.14 10.30
C LYS A 186 -6.05 -1.99 10.79
N LYS A 187 -4.99 -1.32 11.23
CA LYS A 187 -3.73 -1.94 11.68
C LYS A 187 -3.96 -3.14 12.60
N ARG A 188 -4.86 -3.02 13.60
CA ARG A 188 -5.14 -4.09 14.57
C ARG A 188 -5.57 -5.42 13.93
N TYR A 189 -6.37 -5.38 12.87
CA TYR A 189 -6.86 -6.59 12.17
C TYR A 189 -5.78 -7.21 11.28
N LEU A 190 -4.97 -6.36 10.63
CA LEU A 190 -3.82 -6.81 9.86
C LEU A 190 -2.76 -7.47 10.75
N ASP A 191 -2.48 -6.88 11.91
CA ASP A 191 -1.52 -7.42 12.87
C ASP A 191 -2.02 -8.73 13.50
N ALA A 192 -3.33 -8.81 13.84
CA ALA A 192 -3.96 -10.04 14.35
C ALA A 192 -3.88 -11.16 13.31
N MET A 193 -4.24 -10.88 12.03
CA MET A 193 -4.13 -11.87 10.95
C MET A 193 -2.72 -12.48 10.90
N VAL A 194 -1.66 -11.68 11.02
CA VAL A 194 -0.29 -12.18 10.94
C VAL A 194 0.08 -12.98 12.19
N ARG A 195 -0.24 -12.49 13.40
CA ARG A 195 0.06 -13.18 14.66
C ARG A 195 -0.62 -14.53 14.77
N ASP A 196 -1.91 -14.57 14.42
CA ASP A 196 -2.76 -15.75 14.63
C ASP A 196 -2.55 -16.83 13.55
N ASN A 197 -1.82 -16.49 12.46
CA ASN A 197 -1.59 -17.40 11.33
C ASN A 197 -0.08 -17.54 11.02
N LYS A 198 0.76 -17.56 12.05
CA LYS A 198 2.21 -17.84 11.87
C LYS A 198 2.44 -19.17 11.16
N ASP A 199 1.61 -20.17 11.41
CA ASP A 199 1.67 -21.51 10.84
C ASP A 199 0.57 -21.75 9.78
N LEU A 200 0.35 -20.78 8.90
CA LEU A 200 -0.61 -20.86 7.79
C LEU A 200 -0.44 -22.20 7.04
N ARG A 201 -1.55 -22.95 6.90
CA ARG A 201 -1.56 -24.24 6.18
C ARG A 201 -1.38 -24.05 4.68
N PRO A 202 -0.68 -24.99 3.99
CA PRO A 202 -0.46 -24.89 2.54
C PRO A 202 -1.73 -24.73 1.73
N ASP A 203 -2.78 -25.51 2.04
CA ASP A 203 -4.07 -25.46 1.33
C ASP A 203 -4.77 -24.10 1.45
N GLN A 204 -4.62 -23.43 2.60
CA GLN A 204 -5.15 -22.09 2.82
C GLN A 204 -4.32 -21.02 2.06
N LYS A 205 -2.99 -21.16 2.10
CA LYS A 205 -2.09 -20.30 1.33
C LYS A 205 -2.45 -20.35 -0.16
N ASP A 206 -2.55 -21.57 -0.72
CA ASP A 206 -2.77 -21.77 -2.15
C ASP A 206 -4.11 -21.15 -2.61
N LYS A 207 -5.17 -21.32 -1.82
CA LYS A 207 -6.47 -20.69 -2.09
C LYS A 207 -6.40 -19.16 -2.10
N ILE A 208 -5.68 -18.55 -1.15
CA ILE A 208 -5.49 -17.10 -1.09
C ILE A 208 -4.69 -16.62 -2.29
N VAL A 209 -3.56 -17.27 -2.58
CA VAL A 209 -2.68 -16.94 -3.70
C VAL A 209 -3.42 -17.01 -5.03
N LEU A 210 -4.19 -18.09 -5.26
CA LEU A 210 -4.97 -18.26 -6.48
C LEU A 210 -5.96 -17.11 -6.70
N ARG A 211 -6.74 -16.75 -5.66
CA ARG A 211 -7.72 -15.66 -5.73
C ARG A 211 -7.06 -14.30 -5.95
N ILE A 212 -5.98 -14.01 -5.22
CA ILE A 212 -5.24 -12.76 -5.37
C ILE A 212 -4.66 -12.65 -6.77
N ASN A 213 -3.96 -13.68 -7.25
CA ASN A 213 -3.32 -13.64 -8.57
C ASN A 213 -4.35 -13.51 -9.70
N LYS A 214 -5.51 -14.14 -9.60
CA LYS A 214 -6.61 -13.96 -10.56
C LYS A 214 -6.97 -12.47 -10.72
N ASN A 215 -7.19 -11.76 -9.62
CA ASN A 215 -7.58 -10.35 -9.65
C ASN A 215 -6.41 -9.43 -9.99
N LEU A 216 -5.20 -9.72 -9.48
CA LEU A 216 -3.99 -8.96 -9.84
C LEU A 216 -3.64 -9.07 -11.32
N SER A 217 -3.91 -10.21 -11.95
CA SER A 217 -3.69 -10.39 -13.40
C SER A 217 -4.60 -9.47 -14.20
N VAL A 218 -5.87 -9.29 -13.78
CA VAL A 218 -6.77 -8.33 -14.42
C VAL A 218 -6.26 -6.90 -14.22
N LEU A 219 -5.94 -6.51 -12.98
CA LEU A 219 -5.40 -5.18 -12.66
C LEU A 219 -4.11 -4.89 -13.45
N ASN A 220 -3.23 -5.89 -13.56
CA ASN A 220 -1.99 -5.74 -14.33
C ASN A 220 -2.22 -5.54 -15.84
N ARG A 221 -3.33 -6.05 -16.36
CA ARG A 221 -3.71 -5.91 -17.77
C ARG A 221 -4.38 -4.57 -18.06
N ILE A 222 -5.24 -4.06 -17.18
CA ILE A 222 -6.05 -2.86 -17.43
C ILE A 222 -5.33 -1.56 -17.07
N PHE A 223 -4.34 -1.57 -16.16
CA PHE A 223 -3.61 -0.36 -15.75
C PHE A 223 -2.27 -0.21 -16.47
N ALA A 224 -1.93 1.03 -16.82
CA ALA A 224 -0.62 1.39 -17.33
C ALA A 224 0.48 1.27 -16.27
N ASN A 225 1.75 1.29 -16.69
CA ASN A 225 2.87 1.34 -15.74
C ASN A 225 2.89 2.68 -15.01
N LYS A 226 3.03 2.64 -13.68
CA LYS A 226 2.99 3.82 -12.81
C LYS A 226 1.73 4.67 -13.01
N ASP A 227 0.60 3.99 -13.14
CA ASP A 227 -0.69 4.58 -13.45
C ASP A 227 -1.07 5.68 -12.43
N PRO A 228 -1.51 6.88 -12.91
CA PRO A 228 -1.93 7.98 -12.03
C PRO A 228 -3.09 7.63 -11.09
N LEU A 229 -3.97 6.70 -11.51
CA LEU A 229 -5.09 6.23 -10.69
C LEU A 229 -4.65 5.35 -9.51
N LEU A 230 -3.47 4.73 -9.60
CA LEU A 230 -2.92 3.82 -8.59
C LEU A 230 -2.00 4.54 -7.59
N LYS A 231 -2.37 5.74 -7.18
CA LYS A 231 -1.64 6.52 -6.17
C LYS A 231 -2.12 6.18 -4.74
N GLY A 232 -1.20 6.21 -3.78
CA GLY A 232 -1.51 5.93 -2.37
C GLY A 232 -1.97 4.48 -2.13
N GLN A 233 -2.50 4.21 -0.94
CA GLN A 233 -2.88 2.84 -0.53
C GLN A 233 -4.38 2.55 -0.70
N VAL A 234 -5.19 3.57 -0.86
CA VAL A 234 -6.66 3.47 -0.92
C VAL A 234 -7.11 2.92 -2.26
N HIS A 235 -6.65 3.55 -3.35
CA HIS A 235 -7.07 3.22 -4.71
C HIS A 235 -6.73 1.77 -5.13
N PRO A 236 -5.50 1.25 -4.93
CA PRO A 236 -5.19 -0.12 -5.28
C PRO A 236 -6.08 -1.14 -4.57
N THR A 237 -6.35 -0.95 -3.28
CA THR A 237 -7.21 -1.85 -2.50
C THR A 237 -8.67 -1.74 -2.94
N MET A 238 -9.13 -0.53 -3.23
CA MET A 238 -10.49 -0.27 -3.74
C MET A 238 -10.69 -0.90 -5.11
N PHE A 239 -9.78 -0.67 -6.05
CA PHE A 239 -9.88 -1.24 -7.40
C PHE A 239 -9.75 -2.76 -7.40
N TYR A 240 -8.96 -3.33 -6.48
CA TYR A 240 -8.93 -4.78 -6.30
C TYR A 240 -10.33 -5.34 -5.97
N MET A 241 -11.04 -4.74 -5.02
CA MET A 241 -12.39 -5.19 -4.67
C MET A 241 -13.41 -4.93 -5.76
N PHE A 242 -13.32 -3.80 -6.43
CA PHE A 242 -14.16 -3.49 -7.59
C PHE A 242 -14.00 -4.57 -8.68
N ILE A 243 -12.76 -4.88 -9.08
CA ILE A 243 -12.47 -5.95 -10.05
C ILE A 243 -12.96 -7.29 -9.56
N LYS A 244 -12.70 -7.64 -8.29
CA LYS A 244 -13.14 -8.90 -7.72
C LYS A 244 -14.65 -9.12 -7.87
N ILE A 245 -15.45 -8.09 -7.59
CA ILE A 245 -16.92 -8.17 -7.66
C ILE A 245 -17.38 -8.11 -9.12
N VAL A 246 -16.96 -7.11 -9.88
CA VAL A 246 -17.43 -6.92 -11.26
C VAL A 246 -17.10 -8.13 -12.13
N TYR A 247 -15.89 -8.68 -12.04
CA TYR A 247 -15.52 -9.86 -12.85
C TYR A 247 -16.10 -11.18 -12.33
N ALA A 248 -16.53 -11.23 -11.08
CA ALA A 248 -17.25 -12.40 -10.57
C ALA A 248 -18.73 -12.38 -10.98
N GLU A 249 -19.40 -11.25 -10.80
CA GLU A 249 -20.86 -11.15 -10.86
C GLU A 249 -21.37 -10.68 -12.22
N TYR A 250 -20.63 -9.86 -12.94
CA TYR A 250 -21.07 -9.27 -14.20
C TYR A 250 -20.31 -9.81 -15.40
N GLY A 251 -20.93 -9.77 -16.57
CA GLY A 251 -20.34 -10.25 -17.82
C GLY A 251 -20.58 -9.31 -19.00
N HIS A 252 -19.53 -9.07 -19.79
CA HIS A 252 -19.58 -8.41 -21.07
C HIS A 252 -18.32 -8.74 -21.91
N LYS A 253 -18.46 -8.81 -23.25
CA LYS A 253 -17.33 -9.15 -24.13
C LYS A 253 -16.19 -8.12 -24.08
N GLN A 254 -16.50 -6.86 -23.79
CA GLN A 254 -15.54 -5.74 -23.73
C GLN A 254 -15.29 -5.25 -22.31
N LEU A 255 -15.48 -6.11 -21.29
CA LEU A 255 -15.45 -5.72 -19.88
C LEU A 255 -14.14 -5.00 -19.49
N ASP A 256 -12.99 -5.47 -19.95
CA ASP A 256 -11.70 -4.82 -19.69
C ASP A 256 -11.68 -3.36 -20.20
N ALA A 257 -12.14 -3.14 -21.44
CA ALA A 257 -12.17 -1.82 -22.04
C ALA A 257 -13.16 -0.88 -21.33
N TYR A 258 -14.32 -1.41 -20.93
CA TYR A 258 -15.33 -0.66 -20.18
C TYR A 258 -14.80 -0.25 -18.81
N VAL A 259 -14.18 -1.17 -18.08
CA VAL A 259 -13.60 -0.90 -16.77
C VAL A 259 -12.50 0.17 -16.86
N THR A 260 -11.58 0.05 -17.82
CA THR A 260 -10.50 1.03 -17.98
C THR A 260 -11.06 2.43 -18.24
N LYS A 261 -11.93 2.57 -19.25
CA LYS A 261 -12.55 3.88 -19.59
C LYS A 261 -13.38 4.44 -18.44
N PHE A 262 -14.11 3.57 -17.73
CA PHE A 262 -14.93 3.98 -16.59
C PHE A 262 -14.08 4.59 -15.49
N LEU A 263 -13.00 3.91 -15.05
CA LEU A 263 -12.19 4.38 -13.94
C LEU A 263 -11.55 5.73 -14.22
N GLU A 264 -11.11 5.97 -15.46
CA GLU A 264 -10.60 7.27 -15.91
C GLU A 264 -11.69 8.35 -15.88
N ALA A 265 -12.84 8.07 -16.49
CA ALA A 265 -13.96 9.00 -16.57
C ALA A 265 -14.55 9.32 -15.19
N PHE A 266 -14.69 8.31 -14.33
CA PHE A 266 -15.20 8.46 -12.97
C PHE A 266 -14.30 9.35 -12.12
N GLU A 267 -12.98 9.14 -12.16
CA GLU A 267 -12.03 9.97 -11.41
C GLU A 267 -12.02 11.41 -11.94
N ALA A 268 -12.06 11.60 -13.26
CA ALA A 268 -12.17 12.93 -13.86
C ALA A 268 -13.45 13.64 -13.42
N LYS A 269 -14.61 12.96 -13.46
CA LYS A 269 -15.91 13.51 -13.03
C LYS A 269 -15.89 13.84 -11.52
N ARG A 270 -15.30 12.98 -10.69
CA ARG A 270 -15.14 13.23 -9.26
C ARG A 270 -14.35 14.50 -8.98
N ILE A 271 -13.22 14.68 -9.68
CA ILE A 271 -12.36 15.89 -9.51
C ILE A 271 -13.13 17.15 -9.97
N THR A 272 -13.77 17.09 -11.12
CA THR A 272 -14.56 18.21 -11.64
C THR A 272 -15.71 18.58 -10.69
N ASN A 273 -16.37 17.59 -10.08
CA ASN A 273 -17.46 17.81 -9.14
C ASN A 273 -17.02 18.61 -7.90
N LEU A 274 -15.76 18.57 -7.49
CA LEU A 274 -15.25 19.37 -6.38
C LEU A 274 -15.19 20.87 -6.69
N GLN A 275 -15.15 21.24 -7.97
CA GLN A 275 -15.09 22.62 -8.45
C GLN A 275 -16.48 23.21 -8.73
N VAL A 276 -17.53 22.39 -8.69
CA VAL A 276 -18.92 22.80 -8.90
C VAL A 276 -19.46 23.47 -7.64
N ALA A 277 -20.30 24.48 -7.80
CA ALA A 277 -21.03 25.14 -6.71
C ALA A 277 -21.87 24.11 -5.93
N GLU A 278 -22.01 24.30 -4.62
CA GLU A 278 -22.60 23.33 -3.70
C GLU A 278 -24.01 22.87 -4.10
N ASP A 279 -24.84 23.84 -4.56
CA ASP A 279 -26.23 23.63 -5.01
C ASP A 279 -26.35 22.81 -6.31
N LYS A 280 -25.25 22.69 -7.08
CA LYS A 280 -25.19 21.94 -8.36
C LYS A 280 -24.31 20.71 -8.29
N ARG A 281 -23.78 20.42 -7.12
CA ARG A 281 -22.81 19.34 -6.91
C ARG A 281 -23.52 17.99 -6.88
N ASP A 282 -22.95 17.01 -7.56
CA ASP A 282 -23.33 15.60 -7.36
C ASP A 282 -22.92 15.17 -5.95
N HIS A 283 -23.92 15.03 -5.07
CA HIS A 283 -23.69 14.71 -3.65
C HIS A 283 -23.09 13.32 -3.45
N THR A 284 -23.40 12.35 -4.32
CA THR A 284 -22.86 10.99 -4.24
C THR A 284 -21.37 10.97 -4.58
N LEU A 285 -20.94 11.71 -5.60
CA LEU A 285 -19.51 11.87 -5.92
C LEU A 285 -18.77 12.66 -4.82
N TYR A 286 -19.44 13.62 -4.19
CA TYR A 286 -18.88 14.37 -3.08
C TYR A 286 -18.72 13.47 -1.83
N GLU A 287 -19.73 12.65 -1.51
CA GLU A 287 -19.65 11.60 -0.50
C GLU A 287 -18.47 10.66 -0.77
N PHE A 288 -18.38 10.15 -2.01
CA PHE A 288 -17.28 9.27 -2.41
C PHE A 288 -15.90 9.92 -2.18
N HIS A 289 -15.77 11.22 -2.47
CA HIS A 289 -14.52 11.95 -2.19
C HIS A 289 -14.17 11.92 -0.69
N GLY A 290 -15.15 12.17 0.19
CA GLY A 290 -14.96 12.06 1.64
C GLY A 290 -14.50 10.66 2.06
N LEU A 291 -15.13 9.62 1.51
CA LEU A 291 -14.84 8.22 1.81
C LEU A 291 -13.43 7.77 1.38
N ILE A 292 -12.82 8.37 0.35
CA ILE A 292 -11.44 8.06 -0.06
C ILE A 292 -10.38 8.87 0.67
N THR A 293 -10.77 9.89 1.40
CA THR A 293 -9.86 10.78 2.15
C THR A 293 -9.87 10.54 3.65
N GLN A 294 -11.02 10.14 4.22
CA GLN A 294 -11.20 9.93 5.65
C GLN A 294 -11.76 8.54 5.96
N GLY A 295 -11.33 7.95 7.10
CA GLY A 295 -11.82 6.65 7.55
C GLY A 295 -11.60 5.51 6.54
N THR A 296 -10.55 5.58 5.75
CA THR A 296 -10.35 4.78 4.55
C THR A 296 -10.21 3.28 4.80
N ASN A 297 -9.91 2.87 6.02
CA ASN A 297 -9.74 1.48 6.44
C ASN A 297 -10.94 0.93 7.23
N ASP A 298 -11.97 1.74 7.43
CA ASP A 298 -13.21 1.32 8.07
C ASP A 298 -14.07 0.49 7.12
N VAL A 299 -14.65 -0.60 7.62
CA VAL A 299 -15.44 -1.53 6.78
C VAL A 299 -16.65 -0.86 6.17
N THR A 300 -17.37 -0.02 6.91
CA THR A 300 -18.56 0.68 6.43
C THR A 300 -18.20 1.63 5.28
N ASN A 301 -17.17 2.47 5.48
CA ASN A 301 -16.68 3.39 4.45
C ASN A 301 -16.13 2.63 3.24
N PHE A 302 -15.45 1.52 3.46
CA PHE A 302 -14.90 0.70 2.38
C PHE A 302 -16.02 0.06 1.54
N THR A 303 -17.02 -0.54 2.18
CA THR A 303 -18.20 -1.11 1.50
C THR A 303 -18.95 -0.04 0.72
N ARG A 304 -19.19 1.12 1.34
CA ARG A 304 -19.89 2.24 0.69
C ARG A 304 -19.18 2.74 -0.56
N ARG A 305 -17.84 2.88 -0.52
CA ARG A 305 -17.04 3.25 -1.71
C ARG A 305 -17.24 2.28 -2.86
N ILE A 306 -17.19 0.98 -2.56
CA ILE A 306 -17.32 -0.06 -3.57
C ILE A 306 -18.74 -0.04 -4.16
N SER A 307 -19.76 0.13 -3.33
CA SER A 307 -21.15 0.24 -3.79
C SER A 307 -21.33 1.43 -4.74
N ILE A 308 -20.84 2.61 -4.38
CA ILE A 308 -20.90 3.79 -5.25
C ILE A 308 -20.18 3.51 -6.57
N LEU A 309 -18.97 2.98 -6.52
CA LEU A 309 -18.15 2.75 -7.71
C LEU A 309 -18.82 1.76 -8.68
N ILE A 310 -19.35 0.65 -8.16
CA ILE A 310 -20.05 -0.35 -8.99
C ILE A 310 -21.35 0.24 -9.57
N SER A 311 -22.13 0.95 -8.77
CA SER A 311 -23.39 1.54 -9.25
C SER A 311 -23.15 2.55 -10.37
N TYR A 312 -22.13 3.40 -10.25
CA TYR A 312 -21.77 4.30 -11.36
C TYR A 312 -21.28 3.53 -12.57
N PHE A 313 -20.56 2.42 -12.39
CA PHE A 313 -20.14 1.56 -13.50
C PHE A 313 -21.34 1.01 -14.27
N LEU A 314 -22.36 0.52 -13.57
CA LEU A 314 -23.58 0.01 -14.18
C LEU A 314 -24.42 1.11 -14.86
N ILE A 315 -24.43 2.33 -14.30
CA ILE A 315 -25.05 3.51 -14.93
C ILE A 315 -24.34 3.87 -16.25
N TYR A 316 -23.01 3.81 -16.28
CA TYR A 316 -22.24 4.11 -17.50
C TYR A 316 -22.36 3.04 -18.58
N TYR A 317 -22.56 1.78 -18.18
CA TYR A 317 -22.61 0.63 -19.08
C TYR A 317 -23.81 -0.27 -18.74
N PRO A 318 -25.03 0.14 -19.13
CA PRO A 318 -26.25 -0.60 -18.82
C PRO A 318 -26.37 -1.93 -19.58
N ASP A 319 -25.51 -2.16 -20.56
CA ASP A 319 -25.38 -3.43 -21.30
C ASP A 319 -24.52 -4.48 -20.58
N VAL A 320 -23.88 -4.11 -19.48
CA VAL A 320 -23.18 -5.06 -18.60
C VAL A 320 -24.21 -5.78 -17.74
N LYS A 321 -24.42 -7.05 -18.03
CA LYS A 321 -25.46 -7.85 -17.37
C LYS A 321 -24.91 -8.67 -16.21
N PHE A 322 -25.76 -8.86 -15.19
CA PHE A 322 -25.51 -9.78 -14.09
C PHE A 322 -25.48 -11.23 -14.64
N LYS A 323 -24.49 -12.01 -14.22
CA LYS A 323 -24.31 -13.39 -14.70
C LYS A 323 -25.35 -14.37 -14.15
N ASP A 324 -25.82 -14.11 -12.93
CA ASP A 324 -26.88 -14.89 -12.32
C ASP A 324 -28.22 -14.30 -12.75
N THR A 325 -28.98 -15.07 -13.53
CA THR A 325 -30.30 -14.68 -14.06
C THR A 325 -31.40 -14.74 -12.99
N ASN A 326 -31.05 -14.46 -11.74
CA ASN A 326 -32.01 -14.39 -10.64
C ASN A 326 -32.98 -13.22 -10.85
N ARG A 327 -34.21 -13.44 -10.40
CA ARG A 327 -35.34 -12.53 -10.47
C ARG A 327 -35.16 -11.18 -9.75
N PHE A 328 -34.11 -11.05 -8.94
CA PHE A 328 -33.93 -9.90 -8.05
C PHE A 328 -32.73 -9.05 -8.45
N PHE A 329 -32.93 -7.74 -8.39
CA PHE A 329 -31.83 -6.78 -8.54
C PHE A 329 -30.77 -6.95 -7.45
N SER A 330 -29.51 -6.95 -7.81
CA SER A 330 -28.40 -6.87 -6.86
C SER A 330 -28.48 -5.56 -6.05
N SER A 331 -27.82 -5.51 -4.91
CA SER A 331 -27.74 -4.29 -4.11
C SER A 331 -27.09 -3.11 -4.88
N TYR A 332 -26.20 -3.40 -5.81
CA TYR A 332 -25.52 -2.43 -6.64
C TYR A 332 -26.45 -1.87 -7.73
N GLU A 333 -27.26 -2.74 -8.37
CA GLU A 333 -28.28 -2.32 -9.35
C GLU A 333 -29.37 -1.50 -8.69
N ARG A 334 -29.88 -1.92 -7.53
CA ARG A 334 -30.84 -1.11 -6.76
C ARG A 334 -30.28 0.26 -6.42
N TYR A 335 -28.99 0.32 -6.04
CA TYR A 335 -28.35 1.61 -5.75
C TYR A 335 -28.14 2.45 -7.02
N ALA A 336 -27.85 1.84 -8.16
CA ALA A 336 -27.79 2.52 -9.46
C ALA A 336 -29.15 3.13 -9.83
N ILE A 337 -30.23 2.37 -9.70
CA ILE A 337 -31.61 2.83 -9.93
C ILE A 337 -31.94 4.01 -9.00
N TYR A 338 -31.60 3.91 -7.72
CA TYR A 338 -31.81 4.99 -6.74
C TYR A 338 -31.10 6.30 -7.11
N ILE A 339 -29.89 6.22 -7.64
CA ILE A 339 -29.13 7.38 -8.14
C ILE A 339 -29.78 7.94 -9.41
N LEU A 340 -30.11 7.07 -10.38
CA LEU A 340 -30.75 7.50 -11.66
C LEU A 340 -32.09 8.15 -11.45
N ALA A 341 -32.87 7.66 -10.49
CA ALA A 341 -34.16 8.23 -10.11
C ALA A 341 -34.04 9.51 -9.26
N GLU A 342 -32.84 10.05 -9.07
CA GLU A 342 -32.60 11.24 -8.24
C GLU A 342 -33.19 11.11 -6.83
N LYS A 343 -33.20 9.89 -6.28
CA LYS A 343 -33.77 9.51 -4.97
C LYS A 343 -35.28 9.73 -4.89
N ARG A 344 -35.99 9.68 -6.02
CA ARG A 344 -37.46 9.92 -6.11
C ARG A 344 -38.17 8.68 -6.65
N CYS A 345 -39.39 8.48 -6.18
CA CYS A 345 -40.26 7.43 -6.71
C CYS A 345 -40.69 7.81 -8.14
N ALA A 346 -40.53 6.86 -9.08
CA ALA A 346 -40.94 7.08 -10.46
C ALA A 346 -42.47 7.25 -10.63
N GLU A 347 -43.30 6.71 -9.73
CA GLU A 347 -44.74 6.78 -9.81
C GLU A 347 -45.29 8.03 -9.12
N CYS A 348 -44.89 8.32 -7.87
CA CYS A 348 -45.47 9.39 -7.08
C CYS A 348 -44.56 10.61 -6.83
N ASN A 349 -43.34 10.56 -7.36
CA ASN A 349 -42.32 11.61 -7.24
C ASN A 349 -41.91 11.95 -5.78
N ARG A 350 -42.27 11.10 -4.81
CA ARG A 350 -41.85 11.26 -3.42
C ARG A 350 -40.34 11.08 -3.31
N GLU A 351 -39.69 11.93 -2.57
CA GLU A 351 -38.27 11.76 -2.25
C GLU A 351 -38.08 10.66 -1.19
N PHE A 352 -37.11 9.77 -1.40
CA PHE A 352 -36.70 8.73 -0.45
C PHE A 352 -35.64 9.27 0.51
N ALA A 353 -35.81 9.09 1.79
CA ALA A 353 -34.80 9.42 2.79
C ALA A 353 -33.61 8.45 2.75
N SER A 354 -33.89 7.21 2.39
CA SER A 354 -32.85 6.17 2.21
C SER A 354 -33.23 5.20 1.10
N ILE A 355 -32.25 4.44 0.62
CA ILE A 355 -32.49 3.35 -0.36
C ILE A 355 -33.40 2.25 0.17
N ASP A 356 -33.47 2.08 1.49
CA ASP A 356 -34.30 1.04 2.10
C ASP A 356 -35.81 1.30 1.93
N GLU A 357 -36.18 2.56 1.64
CA GLU A 357 -37.55 2.94 1.33
C GLU A 357 -37.96 2.65 -0.13
N MET A 358 -36.99 2.27 -0.99
CA MET A 358 -37.21 2.03 -2.41
C MET A 358 -37.39 0.54 -2.69
N GLU A 359 -38.45 0.20 -3.40
CA GLU A 359 -38.56 -1.08 -4.11
C GLU A 359 -38.23 -0.85 -5.57
N ALA A 360 -37.31 -1.68 -6.11
CA ALA A 360 -36.99 -1.69 -7.52
C ALA A 360 -37.80 -2.83 -8.16
N ASP A 361 -38.55 -2.52 -9.22
CA ASP A 361 -39.31 -3.48 -9.98
C ASP A 361 -38.99 -3.37 -11.47
N HIS A 362 -39.30 -4.42 -12.21
CA HIS A 362 -39.12 -4.48 -13.66
C HIS A 362 -40.24 -3.73 -14.37
N ILE A 363 -39.91 -2.91 -15.37
CA ILE A 363 -40.90 -2.23 -16.21
C ILE A 363 -41.76 -3.27 -16.95
N GLU A 364 -41.11 -4.35 -17.42
CA GLU A 364 -41.81 -5.52 -17.95
C GLU A 364 -41.66 -6.67 -16.95
N GLN A 365 -42.77 -7.33 -16.60
CA GLN A 365 -42.74 -8.42 -15.65
C GLN A 365 -41.83 -9.54 -16.17
N HIS A 366 -40.99 -10.10 -15.32
CA HIS A 366 -40.05 -11.18 -15.64
C HIS A 366 -40.70 -12.38 -16.31
N ILE A 367 -41.98 -12.71 -15.94
CA ILE A 367 -42.77 -13.79 -16.56
C ILE A 367 -43.13 -13.53 -18.02
N PHE A 368 -43.01 -12.28 -18.51
CA PHE A 368 -43.21 -11.90 -19.91
C PHE A 368 -41.90 -11.60 -20.65
N GLY A 369 -40.75 -12.00 -20.10
CA GLY A 369 -39.44 -11.83 -20.71
C GLY A 369 -38.67 -10.57 -20.31
N GLY A 370 -39.13 -9.85 -19.26
CA GLY A 370 -38.36 -8.72 -18.67
C GLY A 370 -37.01 -9.21 -18.12
N GLU A 371 -35.94 -8.55 -18.51
CA GLU A 371 -34.58 -8.79 -18.01
C GLU A 371 -34.28 -7.86 -16.83
N THR A 372 -33.39 -8.30 -15.94
CA THR A 372 -32.85 -7.47 -14.85
C THR A 372 -31.93 -6.39 -15.37
#